data_ca4d2dcf2e5dd6aea7f33c8bc2e9be5f
#
_entry.id   ca4d2dcf2e5dd6aea7f33c8bc2e9be5f
#
_cell.length_a   1.000
_cell.length_b   1.000
_cell.length_c   1.000
_cell.angle_alpha   90.00
_cell.angle_beta   90.00
_cell.angle_gamma   90.00
#
_symmetry.space_group_name_H-M   'P 1'
#
loop_
_entity.id
_entity.type
_entity.pdbx_description
1 polymer ?
#
loop_
_entity_poly.entity_id
_entity_poly.type
_entity_poly.pdbx_seq_one_letter_code
_entity_poly.pdbx_strand_id
1 'polypeptide(L)'
;MKCYRPHGSTGDSMEMTVSVNDNINGTLILPLIEGTESIPEECERGLSQAMKTQINRVLGAGDFKGKAKSTISLVGGEDGKIILAGLGKSDKISAHDYRKAGAAVFAAIKKIHGNDFTVRFSNAGVAQMAAFAEGMMLRDYSYDHYKMKDDDAEGEDAVKQVRLACSEKEAGDLTALVEQYRGVAKGVHLSRDLGNCPPNDMYPEEFADRAYEWAKQYDNVDVTIINYDQALKENMGGLVAVGKGSSRKPCMVIFEMNKDVKGKCPVLVGKGITFDTGGISLKPGAGMDEMKYDMGGSATVFGTMEALAQTGHKGRVVGITCMAENMPAANATRPGDVIKGLSGKTIEILNTDAEGRLVLSDGLWKAGEFDPEYIIDFATLTGACVVALGHEATGLWSNDDAFRTRIHEAGNAVDELAWPMPLLPAFEKEMTDSKIADTRNLGAGRWGGANTAAAFLKQFVPNVDYDKDGDQITWAHMDIAGTYWGAKSNTMVKNGATGVHVRTIHHLITQG
;
A
#
# COMPACT_ATOMS: atom_id res chain seq x y z
N MET A 1 26.92 4.69 7.53
CA MET A 1 25.99 5.52 8.33
C MET A 1 24.65 4.78 8.33
N LYS A 2 24.18 4.30 9.48
CA LYS A 2 22.88 3.62 9.55
C LYS A 2 21.77 4.66 9.40
N CYS A 3 21.02 4.63 8.30
CA CYS A 3 19.87 5.50 8.05
C CYS A 3 18.61 5.08 8.82
N TYR A 4 18.77 4.32 9.92
CA TYR A 4 17.66 4.03 10.80
C TYR A 4 17.44 5.24 11.73
N ARG A 5 16.48 6.09 11.37
CA ARG A 5 15.71 6.85 12.36
C ARG A 5 14.44 6.04 12.63
N PRO A 6 14.19 5.57 13.87
CA PRO A 6 12.90 5.02 14.21
C PRO A 6 11.87 6.10 13.91
N HIS A 7 10.85 5.77 13.12
CA HIS A 7 9.68 6.60 12.83
C HIS A 7 9.85 8.10 13.10
N GLY A 8 10.68 8.70 12.31
CA GLY A 8 10.80 10.08 12.08
C GLY A 8 10.93 10.19 10.59
N SER A 9 9.90 9.74 9.83
CA SER A 9 9.48 10.51 8.67
C SER A 9 9.62 11.95 9.08
N THR A 10 10.02 12.84 8.24
CA THR A 10 9.79 14.27 8.38
C THR A 10 8.49 14.39 9.17
N GLY A 11 8.58 14.80 10.47
CA GLY A 11 7.49 14.65 11.45
C GLY A 11 6.20 15.11 10.82
N ASP A 12 5.07 14.47 11.15
CA ASP A 12 3.78 14.78 10.52
C ASP A 12 3.75 16.27 10.21
N SER A 13 3.83 16.64 8.90
CA SER A 13 3.88 18.04 8.51
C SER A 13 2.51 18.68 8.74
N MET A 14 1.55 17.87 9.26
CA MET A 14 0.17 18.26 9.52
C MET A 14 -0.38 17.58 10.77
N GLU A 15 -0.96 18.37 11.66
CA GLU A 15 -1.80 17.92 12.74
C GLU A 15 -3.27 18.17 12.41
N MET A 16 -4.13 17.19 12.58
CA MET A 16 -5.54 17.27 12.22
C MET A 16 -6.41 17.05 13.47
N THR A 17 -7.40 17.93 13.65
CA THR A 17 -8.35 17.89 14.76
C THR A 17 -9.79 18.07 14.28
N VAL A 18 -10.74 17.57 15.05
CA VAL A 18 -12.17 17.80 14.85
C VAL A 18 -12.63 18.90 15.80
N SER A 19 -13.47 19.83 15.33
CA SER A 19 -13.96 20.95 16.13
C SER A 19 -15.45 21.19 15.91
N VAL A 20 -16.19 21.23 16.99
CA VAL A 20 -17.60 21.68 16.98
C VAL A 20 -17.73 23.21 16.90
N ASN A 21 -16.63 23.91 17.16
CA ASN A 21 -16.57 25.34 17.00
C ASN A 21 -16.13 25.66 15.57
N ASP A 22 -17.00 26.31 14.81
CA ASP A 22 -16.77 26.68 13.42
C ASP A 22 -16.07 28.05 13.24
N ASN A 23 -15.46 28.57 14.32
CA ASN A 23 -14.64 29.77 14.22
C ASN A 23 -13.50 29.56 13.21
N ILE A 24 -13.35 30.52 12.31
CA ILE A 24 -12.28 30.52 11.31
C ILE A 24 -10.99 30.89 12.05
N ASN A 25 -10.07 29.92 12.12
CA ASN A 25 -8.72 30.17 12.54
C ASN A 25 -7.78 30.02 11.34
N GLY A 26 -7.12 31.09 10.94
CA GLY A 26 -6.22 31.10 9.80
C GLY A 26 -6.94 31.03 8.45
N THR A 27 -6.49 30.13 7.56
CA THR A 27 -7.06 29.97 6.21
C THR A 27 -8.31 29.09 6.22
N LEU A 28 -9.42 29.59 5.69
CA LEU A 28 -10.63 28.78 5.49
C LEU A 28 -10.53 27.95 4.20
N ILE A 29 -10.92 26.68 4.28
CA ILE A 29 -11.01 25.74 3.16
C ILE A 29 -12.47 25.37 2.94
N LEU A 30 -12.96 25.55 1.71
CA LEU A 30 -14.34 25.24 1.31
C LEU A 30 -14.33 24.20 0.18
N PRO A 31 -14.61 22.92 0.45
CA PRO A 31 -14.90 21.94 -0.59
C PRO A 31 -16.26 22.22 -1.23
N LEU A 32 -16.29 22.43 -2.55
CA LEU A 32 -17.48 22.83 -3.31
C LEU A 32 -17.73 21.89 -4.49
N ILE A 33 -19.01 21.63 -4.76
CA ILE A 33 -19.47 20.82 -5.88
C ILE A 33 -19.33 21.58 -7.20
N GLU A 34 -19.10 20.86 -8.31
CA GLU A 34 -19.05 21.45 -9.65
C GLU A 34 -20.41 22.10 -10.00
N GLY A 35 -20.35 23.34 -10.47
CA GLY A 35 -21.52 24.13 -10.81
C GLY A 35 -22.09 24.97 -9.65
N THR A 36 -21.41 25.01 -8.49
CA THR A 36 -21.76 25.94 -7.41
C THR A 36 -21.53 27.39 -7.90
N GLU A 37 -22.59 28.18 -7.95
CA GLU A 37 -22.57 29.59 -8.47
C GLU A 37 -22.50 30.65 -7.36
N SER A 38 -22.76 30.24 -6.11
CA SER A 38 -22.66 31.10 -4.92
C SER A 38 -22.23 30.30 -3.73
N ILE A 39 -21.65 30.94 -2.72
CA ILE A 39 -21.25 30.29 -1.46
C ILE A 39 -22.50 29.72 -0.78
N PRO A 40 -22.47 28.42 -0.33
CA PRO A 40 -23.54 27.85 0.46
C PRO A 40 -23.76 28.61 1.79
N GLU A 41 -25.00 28.77 2.21
CA GLU A 41 -25.38 29.56 3.40
C GLU A 41 -24.64 29.09 4.66
N GLU A 42 -24.55 27.78 4.85
CA GLU A 42 -23.83 27.16 5.98
C GLU A 42 -22.33 27.47 5.98
N CYS A 43 -21.76 27.82 4.83
CA CYS A 43 -20.35 28.20 4.68
C CYS A 43 -20.09 29.70 4.88
N GLU A 44 -21.14 30.54 4.92
CA GLU A 44 -21.02 32.00 5.05
C GLU A 44 -20.65 32.50 6.44
N ARG A 45 -20.88 31.69 7.48
CA ARG A 45 -20.75 32.12 8.86
C ARG A 45 -19.33 32.63 9.17
N GLY A 46 -19.25 33.80 9.79
CA GLY A 46 -17.98 34.42 10.18
C GLY A 46 -17.18 35.05 9.03
N LEU A 47 -17.72 35.06 7.81
CA LEU A 47 -17.10 35.76 6.69
C LEU A 47 -17.61 37.21 6.59
N SER A 48 -16.70 38.13 6.28
CA SER A 48 -17.08 39.53 5.96
C SER A 48 -17.91 39.60 4.67
N GLN A 49 -18.70 40.67 4.52
CA GLN A 49 -19.46 40.90 3.30
C GLN A 49 -18.53 41.03 2.07
N ALA A 50 -17.35 41.61 2.25
CA ALA A 50 -16.35 41.76 1.19
C ALA A 50 -15.90 40.38 0.66
N MET A 51 -15.59 39.45 1.55
CA MET A 51 -15.14 38.09 1.19
C MET A 51 -16.27 37.28 0.55
N LYS A 52 -17.52 37.37 1.07
CA LYS A 52 -18.68 36.72 0.44
C LYS A 52 -18.87 37.24 -1.00
N THR A 53 -18.76 38.52 -1.20
CA THR A 53 -18.85 39.14 -2.54
C THR A 53 -17.76 38.66 -3.48
N GLN A 54 -16.51 38.53 -2.97
CA GLN A 54 -15.38 38.03 -3.75
C GLN A 54 -15.57 36.57 -4.16
N ILE A 55 -15.96 35.70 -3.21
CA ILE A 55 -16.23 34.27 -3.49
C ILE A 55 -17.34 34.16 -4.55
N ASN A 56 -18.48 34.83 -4.34
CA ASN A 56 -19.61 34.77 -5.26
C ASN A 56 -19.25 35.32 -6.65
N ARG A 57 -18.39 36.34 -6.73
CA ARG A 57 -17.86 36.81 -8.01
C ARG A 57 -17.03 35.75 -8.74
N VAL A 58 -16.13 35.04 -8.03
CA VAL A 58 -15.28 34.00 -8.62
C VAL A 58 -16.12 32.80 -9.08
N LEU A 59 -17.12 32.39 -8.29
CA LEU A 59 -18.05 31.31 -8.62
C LEU A 59 -18.96 31.70 -9.79
N GLY A 60 -19.63 32.87 -9.74
CA GLY A 60 -20.55 33.34 -10.77
C GLY A 60 -19.86 33.69 -12.10
N ALA A 61 -18.61 34.16 -12.08
CA ALA A 61 -17.82 34.39 -13.29
C ALA A 61 -17.31 33.08 -13.92
N GLY A 62 -17.37 31.96 -13.18
CA GLY A 62 -16.86 30.65 -13.61
C GLY A 62 -15.34 30.53 -13.60
N ASP A 63 -14.64 31.42 -12.87
CA ASP A 63 -13.19 31.35 -12.66
C ASP A 63 -12.82 30.11 -11.81
N PHE A 64 -13.74 29.71 -10.93
CA PHE A 64 -13.69 28.41 -10.25
C PHE A 64 -15.01 27.66 -10.47
N LYS A 65 -14.93 26.49 -11.08
CA LYS A 65 -16.10 25.67 -11.44
C LYS A 65 -16.35 24.49 -10.52
N GLY A 66 -15.53 24.27 -9.48
CA GLY A 66 -15.63 23.12 -8.59
C GLY A 66 -15.26 21.78 -9.21
N LYS A 67 -14.54 21.77 -10.35
CA LYS A 67 -14.06 20.51 -10.98
C LYS A 67 -13.22 19.71 -10.01
N ALA A 68 -13.35 18.39 -10.04
CA ALA A 68 -12.57 17.48 -9.20
C ALA A 68 -11.07 17.82 -9.20
N LYS A 69 -10.46 17.81 -8.02
CA LYS A 69 -9.02 18.11 -7.79
C LYS A 69 -8.59 19.56 -8.06
N SER A 70 -9.48 20.45 -8.48
CA SER A 70 -9.13 21.86 -8.67
C SER A 70 -9.08 22.59 -7.33
N THR A 71 -8.15 23.55 -7.20
CA THR A 71 -8.09 24.48 -6.06
C THR A 71 -7.83 25.89 -6.56
N ILE A 72 -8.39 26.89 -5.87
CA ILE A 72 -8.06 28.29 -6.05
C ILE A 72 -7.92 28.96 -4.69
N SER A 73 -6.90 29.80 -4.53
CA SER A 73 -6.67 30.56 -3.30
C SER A 73 -7.09 32.01 -3.52
N LEU A 74 -7.92 32.52 -2.62
CA LEU A 74 -8.36 33.90 -2.58
C LEU A 74 -7.73 34.59 -1.38
N VAL A 75 -7.28 35.82 -1.55
CA VAL A 75 -6.72 36.65 -0.50
C VAL A 75 -7.66 37.85 -0.29
N GLY A 76 -8.09 38.03 0.93
CA GLY A 76 -9.00 39.12 1.26
C GLY A 76 -8.73 39.68 2.65
N GLY A 77 -8.44 40.94 2.71
CA GLY A 77 -8.42 41.85 3.84
C GLY A 77 -8.38 41.19 5.24
N GLU A 78 -9.40 41.49 6.03
CA GLU A 78 -9.51 41.01 7.42
C GLU A 78 -9.81 39.52 7.55
N ASP A 79 -10.42 38.89 6.53
CA ASP A 79 -10.75 37.45 6.54
C ASP A 79 -9.54 36.56 6.19
N GLY A 80 -8.38 37.13 5.90
CA GLY A 80 -7.19 36.38 5.57
C GLY A 80 -7.27 35.67 4.22
N LYS A 81 -7.01 34.34 4.20
CA LYS A 81 -7.01 33.53 2.98
C LYS A 81 -8.14 32.52 2.96
N ILE A 82 -8.65 32.22 1.76
CA ILE A 82 -9.62 31.16 1.54
C ILE A 82 -9.16 30.29 0.40
N ILE A 83 -9.33 28.98 0.54
CA ILE A 83 -9.11 28.00 -0.52
C ILE A 83 -10.45 27.39 -0.89
N LEU A 84 -10.85 27.54 -2.16
CA LEU A 84 -11.95 26.77 -2.73
C LEU A 84 -11.38 25.48 -3.31
N ALA A 85 -11.99 24.34 -2.99
CA ALA A 85 -11.57 23.03 -3.46
C ALA A 85 -12.70 22.33 -4.20
N GLY A 86 -12.44 21.83 -5.42
CA GLY A 86 -13.43 21.20 -6.26
C GLY A 86 -13.63 19.72 -5.92
N LEU A 87 -14.89 19.35 -5.67
CA LEU A 87 -15.33 17.96 -5.43
C LEU A 87 -15.71 17.23 -6.73
N GLY A 88 -15.98 17.97 -7.82
CA GLY A 88 -16.52 17.41 -9.05
C GLY A 88 -18.04 17.44 -9.10
N LYS A 89 -18.64 16.64 -10.01
CA LYS A 89 -20.09 16.67 -10.33
C LYS A 89 -20.96 16.11 -9.21
N SER A 90 -22.09 16.76 -8.93
CA SER A 90 -22.96 16.50 -7.78
C SER A 90 -23.71 15.17 -7.79
N ASP A 91 -23.99 14.62 -8.97
CA ASP A 91 -24.92 13.48 -9.15
C ASP A 91 -24.41 12.15 -8.56
N LYS A 92 -23.12 12.06 -8.21
CA LYS A 92 -22.48 10.86 -7.66
C LYS A 92 -21.25 11.15 -6.78
N ILE A 93 -21.28 12.22 -5.97
CA ILE A 93 -20.13 12.50 -5.09
C ILE A 93 -19.98 11.44 -4.02
N SER A 94 -18.89 10.70 -4.10
CA SER A 94 -18.51 9.64 -3.20
C SER A 94 -17.49 10.11 -2.14
N ALA A 95 -17.24 9.31 -1.11
CA ALA A 95 -16.14 9.52 -0.17
C ALA A 95 -14.78 9.64 -0.90
N HIS A 96 -14.61 8.91 -2.02
CA HIS A 96 -13.40 8.98 -2.83
C HIS A 96 -13.17 10.38 -3.46
N ASP A 97 -14.23 11.09 -3.89
CA ASP A 97 -14.09 12.43 -4.44
C ASP A 97 -13.66 13.43 -3.36
N TYR A 98 -14.16 13.28 -2.13
CA TYR A 98 -13.68 14.03 -0.97
C TYR A 98 -12.22 13.71 -0.66
N ARG A 99 -11.79 12.44 -0.73
CA ARG A 99 -10.39 12.03 -0.55
C ARG A 99 -9.47 12.70 -1.58
N LYS A 100 -9.86 12.69 -2.85
CA LYS A 100 -9.12 13.40 -3.92
C LYS A 100 -9.02 14.89 -3.67
N ALA A 101 -10.12 15.53 -3.24
CA ALA A 101 -10.13 16.95 -2.92
C ALA A 101 -9.22 17.27 -1.72
N GLY A 102 -9.23 16.44 -0.67
CA GLY A 102 -8.33 16.56 0.47
C GLY A 102 -6.86 16.50 0.07
N ALA A 103 -6.50 15.53 -0.79
CA ALA A 103 -5.13 15.41 -1.31
C ALA A 103 -4.71 16.66 -2.15
N ALA A 104 -5.63 17.19 -2.95
CA ALA A 104 -5.38 18.42 -3.73
C ALA A 104 -5.20 19.64 -2.83
N VAL A 105 -6.02 19.75 -1.79
CA VAL A 105 -5.91 20.81 -0.78
C VAL A 105 -4.58 20.73 -0.05
N PHE A 106 -4.17 19.55 0.39
CA PHE A 106 -2.88 19.40 1.07
C PHE A 106 -1.71 19.88 0.17
N ALA A 107 -1.73 19.52 -1.11
CA ALA A 107 -0.73 20.02 -2.06
C ALA A 107 -0.76 21.55 -2.26
N ALA A 108 -1.93 22.18 -2.06
CA ALA A 108 -2.07 23.63 -2.13
C ALA A 108 -1.58 24.33 -0.86
N ILE A 109 -1.93 23.81 0.34
CA ILE A 109 -1.55 24.45 1.60
C ILE A 109 -0.05 24.39 1.87
N LYS A 110 0.67 23.39 1.35
CA LYS A 110 2.15 23.37 1.41
C LYS A 110 2.81 24.58 0.75
N LYS A 111 2.12 25.27 -0.16
CA LYS A 111 2.64 26.43 -0.90
C LYS A 111 2.19 27.78 -0.30
N ILE A 112 1.46 27.73 0.79
CA ILE A 112 0.85 28.94 1.39
C ILE A 112 1.52 29.23 2.73
N HIS A 113 1.88 30.49 2.93
CA HIS A 113 2.32 30.97 4.24
C HIS A 113 1.18 30.90 5.24
N GLY A 114 1.48 30.42 6.44
CA GLY A 114 0.54 30.20 7.54
C GLY A 114 0.36 28.73 7.83
N ASN A 115 0.01 28.43 9.11
CA ASN A 115 0.00 27.06 9.63
C ASN A 115 -1.38 26.63 10.14
N ASP A 116 -2.34 27.53 10.23
CA ASP A 116 -3.68 27.27 10.73
C ASP A 116 -4.70 27.23 9.59
N PHE A 117 -5.47 26.15 9.52
CA PHE A 117 -6.47 25.91 8.48
C PHE A 117 -7.76 25.40 9.12
N THR A 118 -8.90 25.91 8.66
CA THR A 118 -10.22 25.41 9.05
C THR A 118 -10.94 24.90 7.81
N VAL A 119 -11.37 23.65 7.80
CA VAL A 119 -12.18 23.06 6.72
C VAL A 119 -13.64 23.12 7.13
N ARG A 120 -14.47 23.75 6.32
CA ARG A 120 -15.91 23.79 6.50
C ARG A 120 -16.59 23.13 5.30
N PHE A 121 -17.44 22.18 5.60
CA PHE A 121 -18.15 21.39 4.58
C PHE A 121 -19.57 21.89 4.39
N SER A 122 -20.05 21.79 3.15
CA SER A 122 -21.45 21.98 2.82
C SER A 122 -22.10 20.61 2.57
N ASN A 123 -23.12 20.26 3.34
CA ASN A 123 -23.92 19.04 3.18
C ASN A 123 -23.08 17.73 3.09
N ALA A 124 -21.97 17.64 3.80
CA ALA A 124 -21.15 16.43 3.85
C ALA A 124 -21.52 15.57 5.06
N GLY A 125 -21.64 14.25 4.86
CA GLY A 125 -21.75 13.30 5.95
C GLY A 125 -20.38 12.98 6.58
N VAL A 126 -20.39 12.36 7.77
CA VAL A 126 -19.20 12.01 8.54
C VAL A 126 -18.18 11.22 7.72
N ALA A 127 -18.63 10.21 6.95
CA ALA A 127 -17.73 9.40 6.10
C ALA A 127 -17.03 10.24 5.00
N GLN A 128 -17.71 11.25 4.45
CA GLN A 128 -17.16 12.14 3.44
C GLN A 128 -16.13 13.11 4.04
N MET A 129 -16.44 13.69 5.21
CA MET A 129 -15.52 14.56 5.94
C MET A 129 -14.25 13.80 6.35
N ALA A 130 -14.40 12.60 6.88
CA ALA A 130 -13.27 11.74 7.25
C ALA A 130 -12.44 11.33 6.03
N ALA A 131 -13.07 11.02 4.88
CA ALA A 131 -12.36 10.71 3.64
C ALA A 131 -11.56 11.91 3.11
N PHE A 132 -12.06 13.13 3.26
CA PHE A 132 -11.28 14.34 2.95
C PHE A 132 -10.01 14.43 3.80
N ALA A 133 -10.15 14.18 5.10
CA ALA A 133 -9.05 14.12 6.04
C ALA A 133 -8.02 13.04 5.65
N GLU A 134 -8.48 11.83 5.33
CA GLU A 134 -7.64 10.72 4.86
C GLU A 134 -6.84 11.12 3.62
N GLY A 135 -7.48 11.79 2.66
CA GLY A 135 -6.81 12.27 1.45
C GLY A 135 -5.67 13.25 1.76
N MET A 136 -5.86 14.16 2.72
CA MET A 136 -4.80 15.04 3.19
C MET A 136 -3.66 14.26 3.83
N MET A 137 -3.96 13.33 4.75
CA MET A 137 -2.97 12.49 5.44
C MET A 137 -2.16 11.65 4.45
N LEU A 138 -2.81 10.97 3.51
CA LEU A 138 -2.13 10.15 2.49
C LEU A 138 -1.23 10.97 1.57
N ARG A 139 -1.57 12.25 1.35
CA ARG A 139 -0.75 13.17 0.54
C ARG A 139 0.38 13.81 1.33
N ASP A 140 0.30 13.83 2.66
CA ASP A 140 1.34 14.31 3.58
C ASP A 140 2.46 13.27 3.70
N TYR A 141 3.11 13.01 2.58
CA TYR A 141 4.23 12.09 2.46
C TYR A 141 5.31 12.67 1.54
N SER A 142 6.54 12.63 1.99
CA SER A 142 7.72 12.90 1.17
C SER A 142 8.84 11.93 1.52
N TYR A 143 9.64 11.57 0.53
CA TYR A 143 10.86 10.77 0.71
C TYR A 143 12.04 11.61 0.23
N ASP A 144 12.71 12.26 1.15
CA ASP A 144 13.79 13.22 0.89
C ASP A 144 15.04 12.99 1.74
N HIS A 145 15.18 11.81 2.33
CA HIS A 145 16.26 11.44 3.27
C HIS A 145 17.67 11.66 2.72
N TYR A 146 17.84 11.62 1.40
CA TYR A 146 19.13 11.78 0.74
C TYR A 146 19.35 13.19 0.17
N LYS A 147 18.37 14.08 0.32
CA LYS A 147 18.53 15.47 -0.13
C LYS A 147 19.21 16.29 0.96
N MET A 148 20.12 17.13 0.54
CA MET A 148 20.64 18.18 1.43
C MET A 148 19.48 19.13 1.78
N LYS A 149 19.32 19.43 3.05
CA LYS A 149 18.39 20.49 3.49
C LYS A 149 19.01 21.82 3.10
N ASP A 150 18.18 22.70 2.54
CA ASP A 150 18.55 24.07 2.25
C ASP A 150 18.53 24.82 3.58
N ASP A 151 19.70 25.26 4.07
CA ASP A 151 19.81 25.96 5.35
C ASP A 151 19.03 27.30 5.36
N ASP A 152 18.68 27.82 4.18
CA ASP A 152 17.91 29.05 4.00
C ASP A 152 16.38 28.84 3.95
N ALA A 153 15.88 27.61 4.07
CA ALA A 153 14.44 27.29 4.10
C ALA A 153 13.82 27.58 5.50
N GLU A 154 14.03 28.78 6.01
CA GLU A 154 13.33 29.22 7.22
C GLU A 154 11.82 29.26 6.99
N GLY A 155 11.08 28.38 7.71
CA GLY A 155 9.61 28.42 7.82
C GLY A 155 8.83 27.38 7.01
N GLU A 156 9.44 26.49 6.21
CA GLU A 156 8.72 25.42 5.51
C GLU A 156 8.42 24.19 6.42
N ASP A 157 9.12 24.02 7.52
CA ASP A 157 9.01 22.87 8.44
C ASP A 157 7.94 23.02 9.54
N ALA A 158 7.15 24.10 9.54
CA ALA A 158 6.13 24.27 10.57
C ALA A 158 4.93 23.34 10.33
N VAL A 159 4.56 22.58 11.37
CA VAL A 159 3.40 21.67 11.34
C VAL A 159 2.11 22.44 11.01
N LYS A 160 1.41 22.00 9.97
CA LYS A 160 0.13 22.58 9.56
C LYS A 160 -0.97 22.09 10.49
N GLN A 161 -1.68 23.01 11.12
CA GLN A 161 -2.84 22.73 11.98
C GLN A 161 -4.12 22.76 11.15
N VAL A 162 -4.77 21.62 10.97
CA VAL A 162 -6.00 21.50 10.19
C VAL A 162 -7.17 21.13 11.11
N ARG A 163 -8.20 21.98 11.14
CA ARG A 163 -9.43 21.75 11.91
C ARG A 163 -10.58 21.41 10.96
N LEU A 164 -11.23 20.27 11.20
CA LEU A 164 -12.45 19.89 10.50
C LEU A 164 -13.64 20.38 11.32
N ALA A 165 -14.36 21.37 10.82
CA ALA A 165 -15.55 21.88 11.45
C ALA A 165 -16.74 20.94 11.20
N CYS A 166 -17.45 20.55 12.26
CA CYS A 166 -18.63 19.69 12.21
C CYS A 166 -19.65 20.08 13.27
N SER A 167 -20.84 19.47 13.24
CA SER A 167 -21.82 19.60 14.32
C SER A 167 -21.41 18.80 15.55
N GLU A 168 -21.96 19.19 16.72
CA GLU A 168 -21.75 18.46 17.98
C GLU A 168 -22.18 16.97 17.87
N LYS A 169 -23.26 16.72 17.11
CA LYS A 169 -23.76 15.35 16.87
C LYS A 169 -22.78 14.47 16.10
N GLU A 170 -22.00 15.04 15.21
CA GLU A 170 -21.08 14.35 14.32
C GLU A 170 -19.68 14.20 14.91
N ALA A 171 -19.32 15.03 15.89
CA ALA A 171 -17.95 15.17 16.36
C ALA A 171 -17.33 13.87 16.89
N GLY A 172 -18.10 13.06 17.62
CA GLY A 172 -17.62 11.78 18.16
C GLY A 172 -17.26 10.79 17.04
N ASP A 173 -18.19 10.56 16.12
CA ASP A 173 -18.00 9.62 15.01
C ASP A 173 -16.89 10.11 14.06
N LEU A 174 -16.85 11.41 13.77
CA LEU A 174 -15.82 11.99 12.91
C LEU A 174 -14.43 11.84 13.55
N THR A 175 -14.29 12.10 14.84
CA THR A 175 -13.02 11.93 15.56
C THR A 175 -12.55 10.47 15.48
N ALA A 176 -13.43 9.51 15.73
CA ALA A 176 -13.10 8.09 15.67
C ALA A 176 -12.60 7.66 14.28
N LEU A 177 -13.28 8.09 13.21
CA LEU A 177 -12.87 7.80 11.84
C LEU A 177 -11.56 8.50 11.45
N VAL A 178 -11.35 9.74 11.87
CA VAL A 178 -10.10 10.47 11.61
C VAL A 178 -8.92 9.77 12.26
N GLU A 179 -9.06 9.32 13.51
CA GLU A 179 -8.00 8.57 14.19
C GLU A 179 -7.76 7.20 13.55
N GLN A 180 -8.80 6.49 13.14
CA GLN A 180 -8.65 5.25 12.38
C GLN A 180 -7.87 5.49 11.08
N TYR A 181 -8.24 6.49 10.30
CA TYR A 181 -7.55 6.81 9.04
C TYR A 181 -6.12 7.32 9.26
N ARG A 182 -5.84 7.98 10.38
CA ARG A 182 -4.48 8.33 10.79
C ARG A 182 -3.62 7.08 10.98
N GLY A 183 -4.14 6.09 11.70
CA GLY A 183 -3.45 4.80 11.89
C GLY A 183 -3.19 4.08 10.57
N VAL A 184 -4.18 4.04 9.69
CA VAL A 184 -4.05 3.44 8.35
C VAL A 184 -3.04 4.20 7.49
N ALA A 185 -3.05 5.54 7.51
CA ALA A 185 -2.09 6.35 6.76
C ALA A 185 -0.65 6.10 7.19
N LYS A 186 -0.38 5.86 8.50
CA LYS A 186 0.95 5.45 8.99
C LYS A 186 1.41 4.14 8.36
N GLY A 187 0.52 3.14 8.26
CA GLY A 187 0.84 1.90 7.56
C GLY A 187 1.15 2.10 6.07
N VAL A 188 0.38 2.95 5.38
CA VAL A 188 0.64 3.33 3.98
C VAL A 188 2.00 4.03 3.85
N HIS A 189 2.33 4.95 4.76
CA HIS A 189 3.60 5.67 4.75
C HIS A 189 4.78 4.73 5.02
N LEU A 190 4.65 3.79 5.96
CA LEU A 190 5.68 2.76 6.18
C LEU A 190 5.92 1.92 4.91
N SER A 191 4.85 1.45 4.24
CA SER A 191 4.99 0.73 2.97
C SER A 191 5.73 1.57 1.91
N ARG A 192 5.41 2.87 1.82
CA ARG A 192 6.10 3.80 0.90
C ARG A 192 7.57 4.00 1.28
N ASP A 193 7.89 4.15 2.55
CA ASP A 193 9.28 4.31 3.03
C ASP A 193 10.13 3.11 2.67
N LEU A 194 9.60 1.90 2.90
CA LEU A 194 10.29 0.66 2.54
C LEU A 194 10.57 0.57 1.04
N GLY A 195 9.55 0.83 0.20
CA GLY A 195 9.68 0.75 -1.25
C GLY A 195 10.52 1.85 -1.87
N ASN A 196 10.51 3.07 -1.32
CA ASN A 196 11.30 4.19 -1.83
C ASN A 196 12.77 4.12 -1.40
N CYS A 197 13.08 3.38 -0.33
CA CYS A 197 14.44 3.22 0.15
C CYS A 197 15.32 2.58 -0.94
N PRO A 198 16.50 3.14 -1.24
CA PRO A 198 17.38 2.59 -2.25
C PRO A 198 17.99 1.25 -1.79
N PRO A 199 18.33 0.34 -2.73
CA PRO A 199 18.71 -1.05 -2.40
C PRO A 199 20.07 -1.17 -1.69
N ASN A 200 20.90 -0.15 -1.72
CA ASN A 200 22.13 -0.13 -0.90
C ASN A 200 21.83 0.00 0.60
N ASP A 201 20.64 0.55 0.95
CA ASP A 201 20.18 0.73 2.33
C ASP A 201 18.98 -0.15 2.68
N MET A 202 18.25 -0.68 1.67
CA MET A 202 17.16 -1.64 1.85
C MET A 202 17.55 -2.98 1.22
N TYR A 203 18.04 -3.88 2.03
CA TYR A 203 18.40 -5.26 1.68
C TYR A 203 17.76 -6.24 2.68
N PRO A 204 17.78 -7.55 2.44
CA PRO A 204 17.01 -8.50 3.25
C PRO A 204 17.23 -8.38 4.77
N GLU A 205 18.49 -8.32 5.21
CA GLU A 205 18.81 -8.25 6.63
C GLU A 205 18.38 -6.91 7.26
N GLU A 206 18.50 -5.79 6.51
CA GLU A 206 18.05 -4.47 6.99
C GLU A 206 16.52 -4.43 7.14
N PHE A 207 15.77 -5.04 6.20
CA PHE A 207 14.31 -5.17 6.35
C PHE A 207 13.96 -5.96 7.62
N ALA A 208 14.65 -7.07 7.87
CA ALA A 208 14.45 -7.89 9.06
C ALA A 208 14.76 -7.12 10.35
N ASP A 209 15.86 -6.36 10.37
CA ASP A 209 16.24 -5.52 11.51
C ASP A 209 15.16 -4.44 11.78
N ARG A 210 14.66 -3.77 10.73
CA ARG A 210 13.57 -2.78 10.87
C ARG A 210 12.29 -3.41 11.41
N ALA A 211 11.92 -4.58 10.95
CA ALA A 211 10.75 -5.31 11.45
C ALA A 211 10.91 -5.67 12.94
N TYR A 212 12.08 -6.12 13.34
CA TYR A 212 12.38 -6.48 14.72
C TYR A 212 12.35 -5.25 15.64
N GLU A 213 12.94 -4.12 15.23
CA GLU A 213 12.93 -2.88 16.01
C GLU A 213 11.51 -2.26 16.08
N TRP A 214 10.74 -2.38 15.00
CA TRP A 214 9.34 -1.95 14.96
C TRP A 214 8.47 -2.73 15.95
N ALA A 215 8.61 -4.05 16.02
CA ALA A 215 7.80 -4.88 16.90
C ALA A 215 7.96 -4.51 18.40
N LYS A 216 9.12 -4.00 18.80
CA LYS A 216 9.36 -3.55 20.18
C LYS A 216 8.46 -2.39 20.64
N GLN A 217 7.77 -1.73 19.72
CA GLN A 217 6.84 -0.64 20.04
C GLN A 217 5.46 -1.15 20.44
N TYR A 218 5.19 -2.47 20.26
CA TYR A 218 3.89 -3.08 20.47
C TYR A 218 3.98 -4.34 21.33
N ASP A 219 3.28 -4.36 22.45
CA ASP A 219 3.27 -5.50 23.39
C ASP A 219 2.60 -6.76 22.82
N ASN A 220 1.82 -6.59 21.74
CA ASN A 220 1.02 -7.64 21.12
C ASN A 220 1.54 -8.10 19.76
N VAL A 221 2.77 -7.74 19.40
CA VAL A 221 3.40 -8.13 18.14
C VAL A 221 4.73 -8.83 18.40
N ASP A 222 4.87 -10.02 17.84
CA ASP A 222 6.13 -10.75 17.82
C ASP A 222 6.69 -10.79 16.39
N VAL A 223 8.02 -10.78 16.28
CA VAL A 223 8.72 -10.96 15.00
C VAL A 223 9.73 -12.09 15.12
N THR A 224 9.60 -13.06 14.23
CA THR A 224 10.55 -14.16 14.06
C THR A 224 11.31 -13.99 12.74
N ILE A 225 12.63 -14.11 12.78
CA ILE A 225 13.49 -14.03 11.59
C ILE A 225 14.09 -15.40 11.34
N ILE A 226 13.75 -16.01 10.20
CA ILE A 226 14.42 -17.20 9.67
C ILE A 226 15.56 -16.71 8.78
N ASN A 227 16.77 -16.77 9.28
CA ASN A 227 17.97 -16.35 8.54
C ASN A 227 18.38 -17.38 7.49
N TYR A 228 19.41 -17.07 6.70
CA TYR A 228 19.90 -17.93 5.61
C TYR A 228 20.26 -19.34 6.06
N ASP A 229 20.98 -19.51 7.18
CA ASP A 229 21.40 -20.81 7.68
C ASP A 229 20.22 -21.66 8.18
N GLN A 230 19.21 -21.01 8.75
CA GLN A 230 17.95 -21.66 9.13
C GLN A 230 17.14 -22.04 7.90
N ALA A 231 17.04 -21.17 6.90
CA ALA A 231 16.36 -21.43 5.64
C ALA A 231 16.96 -22.65 4.90
N LEU A 232 18.30 -22.79 4.94
CA LEU A 232 18.99 -23.99 4.43
C LEU A 232 18.60 -25.26 5.21
N LYS A 233 18.56 -25.20 6.54
CA LYS A 233 18.20 -26.34 7.41
C LYS A 233 16.75 -26.76 7.23
N GLU A 234 15.85 -25.79 7.03
CA GLU A 234 14.42 -26.02 6.82
C GLU A 234 14.09 -26.38 5.36
N ASN A 235 15.08 -26.44 4.46
CA ASN A 235 14.91 -26.72 3.03
C ASN A 235 14.02 -25.71 2.29
N MET A 236 14.14 -24.44 2.62
CA MET A 236 13.47 -23.33 1.89
C MET A 236 14.18 -23.07 0.55
N GLY A 237 14.08 -24.05 -0.36
CA GLY A 237 14.87 -24.05 -1.59
C GLY A 237 14.51 -22.95 -2.56
N GLY A 238 13.27 -22.45 -2.56
CA GLY A 238 12.85 -21.32 -3.36
C GLY A 238 13.54 -20.03 -2.92
N LEU A 239 13.48 -19.72 -1.61
CA LEU A 239 14.11 -18.56 -1.01
C LEU A 239 15.64 -18.56 -1.16
N VAL A 240 16.24 -19.71 -0.83
CA VAL A 240 17.70 -19.93 -0.91
C VAL A 240 18.20 -19.79 -2.36
N ALA A 241 17.52 -20.40 -3.31
CA ALA A 241 17.93 -20.40 -4.72
C ALA A 241 18.00 -18.98 -5.31
N VAL A 242 17.05 -18.11 -4.95
CA VAL A 242 17.03 -16.72 -5.40
C VAL A 242 18.17 -15.92 -4.76
N GLY A 243 18.29 -15.98 -3.43
CA GLY A 243 19.18 -15.08 -2.70
C GLY A 243 20.64 -15.56 -2.59
N LYS A 244 20.96 -16.83 -2.94
CA LYS A 244 22.34 -17.37 -2.73
C LYS A 244 23.42 -16.63 -3.52
N GLY A 245 23.05 -16.02 -4.67
CA GLY A 245 23.97 -15.27 -5.52
C GLY A 245 24.41 -13.93 -4.94
N SER A 246 23.62 -13.35 -4.04
CA SER A 246 23.95 -12.07 -3.41
C SER A 246 24.89 -12.23 -2.22
N SER A 247 25.67 -11.20 -1.93
CA SER A 247 26.38 -11.02 -0.67
C SER A 247 25.42 -10.69 0.49
N ARG A 248 24.23 -10.13 0.17
CA ARG A 248 23.12 -9.88 1.09
C ARG A 248 22.27 -11.13 1.16
N LYS A 249 22.28 -11.82 2.30
CA LYS A 249 21.67 -13.14 2.39
C LYS A 249 20.15 -13.07 2.55
N PRO A 250 19.40 -13.99 1.90
CA PRO A 250 17.96 -14.01 2.03
C PRO A 250 17.53 -14.40 3.44
N CYS A 251 16.36 -13.93 3.83
CA CYS A 251 15.70 -14.30 5.08
C CYS A 251 14.18 -14.29 4.92
N MET A 252 13.49 -14.95 5.83
CA MET A 252 12.03 -14.84 5.95
C MET A 252 11.72 -14.15 7.27
N VAL A 253 10.86 -13.14 7.24
CA VAL A 253 10.41 -12.42 8.44
C VAL A 253 8.94 -12.74 8.66
N ILE A 254 8.62 -13.20 9.85
CA ILE A 254 7.27 -13.60 10.26
C ILE A 254 6.83 -12.65 11.37
N PHE A 255 5.72 -11.96 11.13
CA PHE A 255 5.03 -11.11 12.08
C PHE A 255 3.84 -11.87 12.66
N GLU A 256 3.72 -11.95 13.96
CA GLU A 256 2.54 -12.47 14.64
C GLU A 256 1.92 -11.40 15.52
N MET A 257 0.73 -10.94 15.17
CA MET A 257 -0.05 -10.02 16.00
C MET A 257 -1.08 -10.82 16.81
N ASN A 258 -1.20 -10.53 18.10
CA ASN A 258 -2.16 -11.15 19.00
C ASN A 258 -2.09 -12.70 18.99
N LYS A 259 -0.89 -13.27 19.02
CA LYS A 259 -0.63 -14.72 18.87
C LYS A 259 -1.39 -15.61 19.84
N ASP A 260 -1.76 -15.08 21.03
CA ASP A 260 -2.48 -15.82 22.07
C ASP A 260 -3.98 -15.95 21.79
N VAL A 261 -4.51 -15.18 20.82
CA VAL A 261 -5.89 -15.29 20.38
C VAL A 261 -6.06 -16.59 19.61
N LYS A 262 -7.00 -17.44 20.07
CA LYS A 262 -7.25 -18.75 19.50
C LYS A 262 -8.16 -18.68 18.28
N GLY A 263 -8.00 -19.64 17.39
CA GLY A 263 -8.78 -19.79 16.16
C GLY A 263 -7.98 -19.49 14.91
N LYS A 264 -8.61 -19.71 13.77
CA LYS A 264 -8.04 -19.42 12.46
C LYS A 264 -7.80 -17.93 12.30
N CYS A 265 -6.81 -17.54 11.50
CA CYS A 265 -6.44 -16.16 11.31
C CYS A 265 -6.13 -15.83 9.84
N PRO A 266 -6.26 -14.57 9.42
CA PRO A 266 -5.67 -14.08 8.18
C PRO A 266 -4.16 -14.30 8.16
N VAL A 267 -3.63 -14.84 7.04
CA VAL A 267 -2.18 -14.91 6.81
C VAL A 267 -1.85 -14.16 5.52
N LEU A 268 -0.96 -13.20 5.63
CA LEU A 268 -0.52 -12.32 4.54
C LEU A 268 0.90 -12.70 4.14
N VAL A 269 1.15 -12.93 2.85
CA VAL A 269 2.47 -13.33 2.35
C VAL A 269 2.98 -12.30 1.35
N GLY A 270 4.20 -11.82 1.50
CA GLY A 270 4.76 -10.78 0.64
C GLY A 270 6.02 -11.19 -0.12
N LYS A 271 6.06 -10.93 -1.44
CA LYS A 271 7.30 -10.93 -2.22
C LYS A 271 8.20 -9.79 -1.74
N GLY A 272 9.45 -10.10 -1.42
CA GLY A 272 10.40 -9.15 -0.89
C GLY A 272 11.74 -9.14 -1.63
N ILE A 273 11.72 -9.00 -2.95
CA ILE A 273 12.96 -8.91 -3.72
C ILE A 273 13.48 -7.47 -3.63
N THR A 274 14.48 -7.27 -2.78
CA THR A 274 14.99 -5.92 -2.46
C THR A 274 15.69 -5.25 -3.62
N PHE A 275 16.26 -6.05 -4.53
CA PHE A 275 16.68 -5.62 -5.87
C PHE A 275 16.67 -6.81 -6.82
N ASP A 276 16.10 -6.64 -8.01
CA ASP A 276 15.98 -7.69 -9.01
C ASP A 276 16.75 -7.37 -10.29
N THR A 277 17.89 -8.01 -10.48
CA THR A 277 18.64 -7.94 -11.74
C THR A 277 18.14 -8.93 -12.78
N GLY A 278 17.24 -9.86 -12.42
CA GLY A 278 16.90 -11.06 -13.18
C GLY A 278 17.85 -12.24 -12.92
N GLY A 279 18.91 -12.06 -12.16
CA GLY A 279 19.94 -13.08 -11.95
C GLY A 279 20.73 -13.38 -13.22
N ILE A 280 21.00 -14.67 -13.51
CA ILE A 280 21.68 -15.09 -14.76
C ILE A 280 20.86 -14.75 -16.00
N SER A 281 19.52 -14.78 -15.92
CA SER A 281 18.61 -14.28 -16.97
C SER A 281 18.48 -12.75 -16.87
N LEU A 282 19.61 -12.04 -17.07
CA LEU A 282 19.79 -10.64 -16.76
C LEU A 282 18.80 -9.72 -17.51
N LYS A 283 18.15 -8.83 -16.78
CA LYS A 283 17.27 -7.78 -17.33
C LYS A 283 18.08 -6.76 -18.17
N PRO A 284 17.43 -6.09 -19.15
CA PRO A 284 17.99 -4.89 -19.77
C PRO A 284 18.29 -3.81 -18.71
N GLY A 285 19.37 -3.03 -18.90
CA GLY A 285 19.72 -1.96 -17.95
C GLY A 285 18.70 -0.81 -17.88
N ALA A 286 17.93 -0.57 -18.95
CA ALA A 286 16.92 0.47 -18.98
C ALA A 286 15.75 0.11 -18.03
N GLY A 287 15.48 0.97 -17.03
CA GLY A 287 14.42 0.76 -16.03
C GLY A 287 14.80 -0.23 -14.91
N MET A 288 16.05 -0.74 -14.89
CA MET A 288 16.47 -1.65 -13.82
C MET A 288 16.56 -0.96 -12.46
N ASP A 289 16.76 0.34 -12.40
CA ASP A 289 16.74 1.15 -11.18
C ASP A 289 15.36 1.14 -10.48
N GLU A 290 14.28 0.90 -11.22
CA GLU A 290 12.93 0.73 -10.66
C GLU A 290 12.75 -0.64 -9.97
N MET A 291 13.66 -1.59 -10.16
CA MET A 291 13.62 -2.91 -9.52
C MET A 291 13.88 -2.87 -8.00
N LYS A 292 14.17 -1.71 -7.44
CA LYS A 292 14.10 -1.46 -5.99
C LYS A 292 12.68 -1.60 -5.43
N TYR A 293 11.64 -1.43 -6.26
CA TYR A 293 10.24 -1.59 -5.87
C TYR A 293 9.77 -3.04 -5.85
N ASP A 294 10.62 -3.99 -6.23
CA ASP A 294 10.26 -5.41 -6.36
C ASP A 294 10.07 -6.13 -4.99
N MET A 295 10.22 -5.40 -3.92
CA MET A 295 9.87 -5.78 -2.55
C MET A 295 8.49 -5.23 -2.11
N GLY A 296 7.71 -4.67 -3.02
CA GLY A 296 6.43 -4.02 -2.75
C GLY A 296 5.41 -4.93 -2.06
N GLY A 297 5.42 -6.24 -2.34
CA GLY A 297 4.58 -7.21 -1.65
C GLY A 297 4.87 -7.28 -0.15
N SER A 298 6.14 -7.40 0.23
CA SER A 298 6.57 -7.39 1.64
C SER A 298 6.31 -6.04 2.32
N ALA A 299 6.48 -4.94 1.59
CA ALA A 299 6.16 -3.62 2.10
C ALA A 299 4.66 -3.42 2.34
N THR A 300 3.79 -4.01 1.51
CA THR A 300 2.33 -4.01 1.71
C THR A 300 1.96 -4.84 2.96
N VAL A 301 2.58 -6.01 3.15
CA VAL A 301 2.38 -6.82 4.37
C VAL A 301 2.79 -6.04 5.62
N PHE A 302 4.01 -5.50 5.65
CA PHE A 302 4.50 -4.77 6.81
C PHE A 302 3.67 -3.49 7.09
N GLY A 303 3.31 -2.73 6.04
CA GLY A 303 2.43 -1.57 6.18
C GLY A 303 1.04 -1.93 6.70
N THR A 304 0.51 -3.10 6.33
CA THR A 304 -0.77 -3.61 6.85
C THR A 304 -0.66 -3.96 8.34
N MET A 305 0.43 -4.62 8.75
CA MET A 305 0.69 -4.91 10.17
C MET A 305 0.77 -3.62 11.00
N GLU A 306 1.44 -2.59 10.48
CA GLU A 306 1.47 -1.25 11.11
C GLU A 306 0.07 -0.64 11.22
N ALA A 307 -0.71 -0.63 10.13
CA ALA A 307 -2.07 -0.09 10.14
C ALA A 307 -2.97 -0.79 11.18
N LEU A 308 -2.89 -2.11 11.27
CA LEU A 308 -3.63 -2.90 12.25
C LEU A 308 -3.18 -2.62 13.70
N ALA A 309 -1.87 -2.47 13.92
CA ALA A 309 -1.32 -2.12 15.23
C ALA A 309 -1.77 -0.73 15.68
N GLN A 310 -1.65 0.27 14.81
CA GLN A 310 -2.05 1.67 15.08
C GLN A 310 -3.56 1.82 15.32
N THR A 311 -4.39 1.01 14.66
CA THR A 311 -5.85 1.02 14.87
C THR A 311 -6.32 0.09 15.99
N GLY A 312 -5.38 -0.58 16.67
CA GLY A 312 -5.65 -1.39 17.85
C GLY A 312 -6.44 -2.67 17.55
N HIS A 313 -6.21 -3.30 16.39
CA HIS A 313 -6.85 -4.57 16.01
C HIS A 313 -6.63 -5.65 17.07
N LYS A 314 -7.68 -6.43 17.39
CA LYS A 314 -7.66 -7.44 18.48
C LYS A 314 -7.62 -8.88 17.99
N GLY A 315 -7.91 -9.11 16.71
CA GLY A 315 -7.82 -10.46 16.12
C GLY A 315 -6.39 -10.90 15.90
N ARG A 316 -6.16 -12.21 15.82
CA ARG A 316 -4.85 -12.76 15.40
C ARG A 316 -4.65 -12.50 13.92
N VAL A 317 -3.47 -12.02 13.54
CA VAL A 317 -3.06 -11.84 12.13
C VAL A 317 -1.59 -12.24 12.01
N VAL A 318 -1.23 -12.92 10.92
CA VAL A 318 0.15 -13.30 10.61
C VAL A 318 0.59 -12.66 9.30
N GLY A 319 1.77 -12.06 9.30
CA GLY A 319 2.45 -11.57 8.10
C GLY A 319 3.73 -12.36 7.85
N ILE A 320 3.97 -12.78 6.61
CA ILE A 320 5.18 -13.49 6.19
C ILE A 320 5.81 -12.72 5.04
N THR A 321 7.08 -12.36 5.13
CA THR A 321 7.80 -11.65 4.06
C THR A 321 9.02 -12.45 3.63
N CYS A 322 9.11 -12.73 2.32
CA CYS A 322 10.15 -13.57 1.73
C CYS A 322 11.21 -12.66 1.10
N MET A 323 12.25 -12.33 1.88
CA MET A 323 13.24 -11.31 1.52
C MET A 323 14.44 -11.94 0.81
N ALA A 324 14.76 -11.46 -0.38
CA ALA A 324 15.94 -11.86 -1.14
C ALA A 324 16.44 -10.74 -2.05
N GLU A 325 17.68 -10.82 -2.50
CA GLU A 325 18.24 -9.98 -3.56
C GLU A 325 18.67 -10.90 -4.72
N ASN A 326 18.12 -10.69 -5.92
CA ASN A 326 18.38 -11.54 -7.09
C ASN A 326 19.55 -10.96 -7.92
N MET A 327 20.74 -11.58 -7.78
CA MET A 327 21.96 -11.07 -8.37
C MET A 327 22.65 -12.14 -9.25
N PRO A 328 23.28 -11.72 -10.37
CA PRO A 328 24.15 -12.60 -11.14
C PRO A 328 25.48 -12.79 -10.39
N ALA A 329 25.88 -14.05 -10.16
CA ALA A 329 27.12 -14.40 -9.50
C ALA A 329 27.58 -15.79 -9.89
N ALA A 330 28.81 -16.16 -9.54
CA ALA A 330 29.36 -17.48 -9.84
C ALA A 330 28.59 -18.65 -9.19
N ASN A 331 27.98 -18.38 -8.03
CA ASN A 331 27.17 -19.35 -7.29
C ASN A 331 25.66 -19.14 -7.46
N ALA A 332 25.22 -18.23 -8.34
CA ALA A 332 23.79 -17.97 -8.57
C ALA A 332 23.10 -19.19 -9.20
N THR A 333 21.78 -19.26 -9.01
CA THR A 333 20.92 -20.24 -9.69
C THR A 333 20.91 -19.98 -11.18
N ARG A 334 20.88 -21.06 -11.98
CA ARG A 334 20.96 -21.01 -13.44
C ARG A 334 19.70 -21.55 -14.08
N PRO A 335 19.32 -21.09 -15.26
CA PRO A 335 18.37 -21.83 -16.10
C PRO A 335 18.84 -23.28 -16.31
N GLY A 336 17.95 -24.24 -16.10
CA GLY A 336 18.22 -25.68 -16.13
C GLY A 336 18.51 -26.31 -14.74
N ASP A 337 18.72 -25.51 -13.70
CA ASP A 337 18.82 -26.05 -12.33
C ASP A 337 17.44 -26.56 -11.87
N VAL A 338 17.44 -27.59 -11.03
CA VAL A 338 16.24 -28.08 -10.32
C VAL A 338 16.44 -27.84 -8.83
N ILE A 339 15.47 -27.20 -8.20
CA ILE A 339 15.46 -26.95 -6.76
C ILE A 339 14.34 -27.72 -6.08
N LYS A 340 14.45 -27.94 -4.78
CA LYS A 340 13.39 -28.52 -3.95
C LYS A 340 12.94 -27.47 -2.95
N GLY A 341 11.67 -27.03 -3.03
CA GLY A 341 11.08 -26.05 -2.12
C GLY A 341 10.70 -26.68 -0.75
N LEU A 342 10.28 -25.80 0.18
CA LEU A 342 9.83 -26.18 1.53
C LEU A 342 8.68 -27.20 1.51
N SER A 343 7.79 -27.12 0.52
CA SER A 343 6.69 -28.07 0.30
C SER A 343 7.15 -29.48 -0.08
N GLY A 344 8.44 -29.69 -0.32
CA GLY A 344 8.98 -30.94 -0.85
C GLY A 344 8.90 -31.10 -2.36
N LYS A 345 8.14 -30.26 -3.07
CA LYS A 345 8.05 -30.27 -4.54
C LYS A 345 9.35 -29.78 -5.17
N THR A 346 9.69 -30.41 -6.29
CA THR A 346 10.82 -30.01 -7.14
C THR A 346 10.37 -29.03 -8.22
N ILE A 347 11.21 -28.03 -8.48
CA ILE A 347 10.92 -26.93 -9.42
C ILE A 347 12.06 -26.82 -10.43
N GLU A 348 11.76 -27.00 -11.70
CA GLU A 348 12.68 -26.70 -12.81
C GLU A 348 12.76 -25.21 -13.05
N ILE A 349 13.96 -24.65 -12.99
CA ILE A 349 14.22 -23.25 -13.26
C ILE A 349 14.47 -23.05 -14.74
N LEU A 350 13.53 -22.43 -15.45
CA LEU A 350 13.70 -22.08 -16.86
C LEU A 350 14.17 -20.65 -17.05
N ASN A 351 13.85 -19.76 -16.10
CA ASN A 351 14.25 -18.36 -16.14
C ASN A 351 14.46 -17.86 -14.71
N THR A 352 15.61 -17.31 -14.41
CA THR A 352 15.96 -16.78 -13.08
C THR A 352 15.32 -15.40 -12.80
N ASP A 353 14.73 -14.74 -13.81
CA ASP A 353 13.91 -13.53 -13.70
C ASP A 353 12.43 -13.85 -13.35
N ALA A 354 12.13 -15.11 -13.08
CA ALA A 354 10.86 -15.56 -12.51
C ALA A 354 11.08 -16.03 -11.06
N GLU A 355 11.76 -15.23 -10.29
CA GLU A 355 12.28 -15.46 -8.93
C GLU A 355 11.23 -15.22 -7.84
N GLY A 356 10.36 -14.20 -8.04
CA GLY A 356 9.37 -13.80 -7.03
C GLY A 356 8.43 -14.94 -6.68
N ARG A 357 7.99 -15.73 -7.65
CA ARG A 357 7.18 -16.91 -7.40
C ARG A 357 7.93 -18.03 -6.67
N LEU A 358 9.25 -18.08 -6.78
CA LEU A 358 10.08 -19.07 -6.07
C LEU A 358 10.14 -18.74 -4.58
N VAL A 359 10.43 -17.50 -4.22
CA VAL A 359 10.43 -17.10 -2.78
C VAL A 359 9.04 -17.23 -2.17
N LEU A 360 7.98 -16.90 -2.94
CA LEU A 360 6.59 -17.04 -2.50
C LEU A 360 6.18 -18.52 -2.33
N SER A 361 6.73 -19.46 -3.09
CA SER A 361 6.41 -20.88 -2.93
C SER A 361 6.73 -21.39 -1.53
N ASP A 362 7.85 -20.96 -0.95
CA ASP A 362 8.22 -21.31 0.43
C ASP A 362 7.36 -20.52 1.45
N GLY A 363 7.07 -19.23 1.17
CA GLY A 363 6.23 -18.42 2.03
C GLY A 363 4.78 -18.89 2.13
N LEU A 364 4.19 -19.28 1.01
CA LEU A 364 2.84 -19.86 0.95
C LEU A 364 2.75 -21.18 1.71
N TRP A 365 3.74 -22.06 1.54
CA TRP A 365 3.77 -23.31 2.26
C TRP A 365 3.94 -23.09 3.78
N LYS A 366 4.83 -22.17 4.16
CA LYS A 366 5.04 -21.78 5.57
C LYS A 366 3.77 -21.22 6.22
N ALA A 367 2.93 -20.53 5.46
CA ALA A 367 1.68 -19.97 5.95
C ALA A 367 0.73 -21.03 6.56
N GLY A 368 0.79 -22.27 6.08
CA GLY A 368 -0.02 -23.37 6.61
C GLY A 368 0.25 -23.72 8.07
N GLU A 369 1.44 -23.40 8.61
CA GLU A 369 1.79 -23.66 10.01
C GLU A 369 1.00 -22.78 11.01
N PHE A 370 0.30 -21.74 10.56
CA PHE A 370 -0.37 -20.75 11.40
C PHE A 370 -1.88 -20.91 11.52
N ASP A 371 -2.44 -22.05 11.09
CA ASP A 371 -3.90 -22.34 11.07
C ASP A 371 -4.69 -21.23 10.36
N PRO A 372 -4.40 -20.96 9.07
CA PRO A 372 -5.01 -19.85 8.35
C PRO A 372 -6.50 -20.04 8.11
N GLU A 373 -7.27 -18.94 8.29
CA GLU A 373 -8.62 -18.82 7.76
C GLU A 373 -8.57 -18.67 6.24
N TYR A 374 -7.68 -17.81 5.79
CA TYR A 374 -7.33 -17.60 4.39
C TYR A 374 -5.89 -17.07 4.27
N ILE A 375 -5.32 -17.23 3.09
CA ILE A 375 -4.00 -16.71 2.74
C ILE A 375 -4.16 -15.70 1.61
N ILE A 376 -3.53 -14.52 1.73
CA ILE A 376 -3.41 -13.56 0.62
C ILE A 376 -1.93 -13.31 0.38
N ASP A 377 -1.47 -13.50 -0.86
CA ASP A 377 -0.13 -13.07 -1.21
C ASP A 377 -0.12 -11.83 -2.11
N PHE A 378 0.91 -11.02 -1.94
CA PHE A 378 1.16 -9.77 -2.65
C PHE A 378 2.51 -9.83 -3.33
N ALA A 379 2.53 -9.51 -4.61
CA ALA A 379 3.78 -9.48 -5.36
C ALA A 379 3.75 -8.47 -6.50
N THR A 380 4.84 -7.80 -6.70
CA THR A 380 5.21 -7.12 -7.93
C THR A 380 5.70 -8.19 -8.91
N LEU A 381 4.75 -9.03 -9.41
CA LEU A 381 5.14 -10.33 -9.93
C LEU A 381 5.42 -10.34 -11.42
N THR A 382 4.53 -9.70 -12.23
CA THR A 382 4.62 -9.88 -13.68
C THR A 382 4.46 -8.58 -14.45
N GLY A 383 5.36 -8.35 -15.41
CA GLY A 383 5.15 -7.35 -16.46
C GLY A 383 3.91 -7.66 -17.32
N ALA A 384 3.51 -8.93 -17.41
CA ALA A 384 2.30 -9.34 -18.12
C ALA A 384 1.02 -8.76 -17.48
N CYS A 385 0.96 -8.68 -16.16
CA CYS A 385 -0.14 -8.02 -15.44
C CYS A 385 -0.19 -6.51 -15.76
N VAL A 386 0.97 -5.85 -15.77
CA VAL A 386 1.08 -4.42 -16.14
C VAL A 386 0.62 -4.19 -17.58
N VAL A 387 0.98 -5.09 -18.53
CA VAL A 387 0.52 -5.02 -19.92
C VAL A 387 -1.01 -5.17 -20.02
N ALA A 388 -1.60 -6.03 -19.18
CA ALA A 388 -3.04 -6.30 -19.22
C ALA A 388 -3.88 -5.20 -18.54
N LEU A 389 -3.45 -4.67 -17.37
CA LEU A 389 -4.25 -3.82 -16.50
C LEU A 389 -3.68 -2.39 -16.33
N GLY A 390 -2.51 -2.12 -16.89
CA GLY A 390 -1.83 -0.84 -16.73
C GLY A 390 -1.40 -0.58 -15.28
N HIS A 391 -1.48 0.70 -14.89
CA HIS A 391 -1.19 1.16 -13.52
C HIS A 391 -2.46 1.48 -12.71
N GLU A 392 -3.63 1.10 -13.23
CA GLU A 392 -4.93 1.50 -12.67
C GLU A 392 -5.57 0.38 -11.82
N ALA A 393 -5.22 -0.87 -12.05
CA ALA A 393 -5.79 -2.01 -11.34
C ALA A 393 -4.75 -3.09 -11.05
N THR A 394 -4.89 -3.70 -9.87
CA THR A 394 -4.15 -4.89 -9.45
C THR A 394 -4.80 -6.15 -10.01
N GLY A 395 -4.02 -7.12 -10.47
CA GLY A 395 -4.56 -8.43 -10.85
C GLY A 395 -4.91 -9.26 -9.62
N LEU A 396 -6.11 -9.85 -9.59
CA LEU A 396 -6.63 -10.63 -8.46
C LEU A 396 -7.05 -12.04 -8.91
N TRP A 397 -6.36 -13.07 -8.43
CA TRP A 397 -6.70 -14.49 -8.60
C TRP A 397 -7.08 -15.09 -7.25
N SER A 398 -7.94 -16.11 -7.26
CA SER A 398 -8.27 -16.88 -6.06
C SER A 398 -8.73 -18.28 -6.44
N ASN A 399 -8.57 -19.24 -5.53
CA ASN A 399 -9.17 -20.57 -5.62
C ASN A 399 -10.63 -20.58 -5.08
N ASP A 400 -11.12 -19.44 -4.55
CA ASP A 400 -12.47 -19.25 -4.02
C ASP A 400 -13.09 -17.97 -4.59
N ASP A 401 -14.19 -18.11 -5.36
CA ASP A 401 -14.85 -16.98 -6.02
C ASP A 401 -15.54 -16.02 -5.03
N ALA A 402 -16.05 -16.51 -3.92
CA ALA A 402 -16.68 -15.67 -2.89
C ALA A 402 -15.62 -14.81 -2.19
N PHE A 403 -14.48 -15.40 -1.86
CA PHE A 403 -13.37 -14.69 -1.28
C PHE A 403 -12.77 -13.66 -2.23
N ARG A 404 -12.63 -14.01 -3.51
CA ARG A 404 -12.21 -13.06 -4.56
C ARG A 404 -13.13 -11.85 -4.61
N THR A 405 -14.45 -12.07 -4.53
CA THR A 405 -15.45 -11.00 -4.52
C THR A 405 -15.31 -10.11 -3.29
N ARG A 406 -15.12 -10.68 -2.09
CA ARG A 406 -14.87 -9.91 -0.86
C ARG A 406 -13.66 -8.99 -0.99
N ILE A 407 -12.55 -9.47 -1.54
CA ILE A 407 -11.33 -8.65 -1.75
C ILE A 407 -11.60 -7.54 -2.76
N HIS A 408 -12.29 -7.85 -3.87
CA HIS A 408 -12.67 -6.86 -4.88
C HIS A 408 -13.54 -5.74 -4.28
N GLU A 409 -14.54 -6.09 -3.49
CA GLU A 409 -15.43 -5.14 -2.82
C GLU A 409 -14.69 -4.30 -1.77
N ALA A 410 -13.79 -4.91 -0.98
CA ALA A 410 -12.94 -4.20 -0.04
C ALA A 410 -12.03 -3.18 -0.75
N GLY A 411 -11.46 -3.54 -1.89
CA GLY A 411 -10.69 -2.63 -2.72
C GLY A 411 -11.52 -1.46 -3.25
N ASN A 412 -12.73 -1.73 -3.74
CA ASN A 412 -13.66 -0.69 -4.20
C ASN A 412 -14.07 0.27 -3.08
N ALA A 413 -14.27 -0.22 -1.86
CA ALA A 413 -14.66 0.60 -0.71
C ALA A 413 -13.62 1.68 -0.37
N VAL A 414 -12.34 1.40 -0.64
CA VAL A 414 -11.22 2.30 -0.37
C VAL A 414 -10.57 2.89 -1.65
N ASP A 415 -11.13 2.60 -2.83
CA ASP A 415 -10.64 3.04 -4.14
C ASP A 415 -9.22 2.55 -4.47
N GLU A 416 -8.96 1.29 -4.17
CA GLU A 416 -7.78 0.53 -4.57
C GLU A 416 -8.24 -0.69 -5.37
N LEU A 417 -8.40 -0.50 -6.68
CA LEU A 417 -9.06 -1.47 -7.55
C LEU A 417 -8.24 -2.76 -7.71
N ALA A 418 -8.81 -3.89 -7.28
CA ALA A 418 -8.34 -5.23 -7.55
C ALA A 418 -9.26 -5.92 -8.56
N TRP A 419 -8.74 -6.28 -9.75
CA TRP A 419 -9.54 -6.79 -10.84
C TRP A 419 -9.49 -8.31 -10.94
N PRO A 420 -10.64 -9.02 -10.90
CA PRO A 420 -10.71 -10.48 -11.01
C PRO A 420 -10.11 -11.00 -12.30
N MET A 421 -9.19 -11.96 -12.20
CA MET A 421 -8.49 -12.59 -13.30
C MET A 421 -8.75 -14.11 -13.32
N PRO A 422 -8.69 -14.78 -14.49
CA PRO A 422 -9.03 -16.19 -14.59
C PRO A 422 -7.92 -17.11 -14.09
N LEU A 423 -8.28 -18.09 -13.26
CA LEU A 423 -7.43 -19.20 -12.81
C LEU A 423 -7.94 -20.51 -13.41
N LEU A 424 -7.51 -20.83 -14.64
CA LEU A 424 -8.03 -21.98 -15.40
C LEU A 424 -7.12 -23.21 -15.29
N PRO A 425 -7.67 -24.43 -15.28
CA PRO A 425 -6.89 -25.68 -15.25
C PRO A 425 -5.83 -25.79 -16.36
N ALA A 426 -6.04 -25.13 -17.51
CA ALA A 426 -5.07 -25.10 -18.60
C ALA A 426 -3.75 -24.44 -18.20
N PHE A 427 -3.80 -23.37 -17.38
CA PHE A 427 -2.60 -22.69 -16.87
C PHE A 427 -1.87 -23.55 -15.84
N GLU A 428 -2.62 -24.28 -14.99
CA GLU A 428 -2.04 -25.21 -14.00
C GLU A 428 -1.32 -26.36 -14.71
N LYS A 429 -1.95 -26.97 -15.73
CA LYS A 429 -1.36 -28.01 -16.55
C LYS A 429 -0.09 -27.54 -17.24
N GLU A 430 -0.06 -26.30 -17.73
CA GLU A 430 1.14 -25.74 -18.34
C GLU A 430 2.31 -25.67 -17.37
N MET A 431 2.06 -25.31 -16.10
CA MET A 431 3.12 -25.20 -15.10
C MET A 431 3.62 -26.56 -14.62
N THR A 432 2.79 -27.61 -14.65
CA THR A 432 3.20 -28.98 -14.29
C THR A 432 3.81 -29.78 -15.44
N ASP A 433 3.92 -29.20 -16.64
CA ASP A 433 4.52 -29.86 -17.82
C ASP A 433 6.06 -29.75 -17.81
N SER A 434 6.71 -30.22 -16.75
CA SER A 434 8.15 -30.45 -16.69
C SER A 434 8.46 -31.93 -16.93
N LYS A 435 9.60 -32.22 -17.58
CA LYS A 435 10.05 -33.58 -17.81
C LYS A 435 10.99 -34.11 -16.72
N ILE A 436 11.46 -33.22 -15.85
CA ILE A 436 12.52 -33.53 -14.86
C ILE A 436 12.19 -33.12 -13.44
N ALA A 437 11.08 -32.40 -13.23
CA ALA A 437 10.64 -31.90 -11.94
C ALA A 437 9.10 -31.96 -11.84
N ASP A 438 8.56 -31.74 -10.64
CA ASP A 438 7.11 -31.72 -10.40
C ASP A 438 6.45 -30.50 -11.05
N THR A 439 7.17 -29.38 -11.14
CA THR A 439 6.70 -28.14 -11.76
C THR A 439 7.87 -27.35 -12.35
N ARG A 440 7.56 -26.30 -13.11
CA ARG A 440 8.54 -25.37 -13.67
C ARG A 440 8.17 -23.93 -13.33
N ASN A 441 9.17 -23.04 -13.24
CA ASN A 441 8.93 -21.66 -12.81
C ASN A 441 8.44 -20.72 -13.93
N LEU A 442 8.37 -21.19 -15.18
CA LEU A 442 7.94 -20.38 -16.33
C LEU A 442 7.04 -21.18 -17.25
N GLY A 443 5.99 -20.59 -17.79
CA GLY A 443 5.13 -21.17 -18.83
C GLY A 443 5.85 -21.34 -20.18
N ALA A 444 5.20 -22.03 -21.12
CA ALA A 444 5.78 -22.37 -22.43
C ALA A 444 6.02 -21.17 -23.36
N GLY A 445 5.44 -20.00 -23.05
CA GLY A 445 5.57 -18.84 -23.90
C GLY A 445 5.19 -17.54 -23.18
N ARG A 446 5.09 -16.44 -23.94
CA ARG A 446 4.78 -15.12 -23.40
C ARG A 446 3.29 -14.88 -23.10
N TRP A 447 2.41 -15.79 -23.58
CA TRP A 447 0.98 -15.60 -23.48
C TRP A 447 0.44 -16.02 -22.11
N GLY A 448 -0.46 -15.23 -21.55
CA GLY A 448 -1.06 -15.53 -20.25
C GLY A 448 -0.09 -15.55 -19.08
N GLY A 449 1.07 -14.87 -19.18
CA GLY A 449 2.15 -14.96 -18.20
C GLY A 449 1.75 -14.63 -16.75
N ALA A 450 0.79 -13.72 -16.55
CA ALA A 450 0.25 -13.41 -15.22
C ALA A 450 -0.60 -14.59 -14.69
N ASN A 451 -1.41 -15.22 -15.54
CA ASN A 451 -2.24 -16.37 -15.16
C ASN A 451 -1.41 -17.62 -14.85
N THR A 452 -0.35 -17.88 -15.65
CA THR A 452 0.56 -19.00 -15.37
C THR A 452 1.38 -18.77 -14.09
N ALA A 453 1.72 -17.52 -13.78
CA ALA A 453 2.36 -17.18 -12.51
C ALA A 453 1.45 -17.48 -11.31
N ALA A 454 0.19 -17.04 -11.35
CA ALA A 454 -0.82 -17.36 -10.33
C ALA A 454 -1.05 -18.88 -10.22
N ALA A 455 -1.13 -19.59 -11.36
CA ALA A 455 -1.28 -21.04 -11.41
C ALA A 455 -0.07 -21.79 -10.81
N PHE A 456 1.15 -21.25 -10.96
CA PHE A 456 2.32 -21.76 -10.25
C PHE A 456 2.16 -21.61 -8.73
N LEU A 457 1.81 -20.40 -8.25
CA LEU A 457 1.66 -20.13 -6.82
C LEU A 457 0.60 -21.02 -6.16
N LYS A 458 -0.53 -21.24 -6.82
CA LYS A 458 -1.60 -22.12 -6.33
C LYS A 458 -1.10 -23.51 -5.93
N GLN A 459 -0.09 -24.06 -6.61
CA GLN A 459 0.46 -25.38 -6.32
C GLN A 459 1.15 -25.46 -4.94
N PHE A 460 1.48 -24.32 -4.34
CA PHE A 460 2.17 -24.21 -3.06
C PHE A 460 1.24 -23.69 -1.96
N VAL A 461 -0.04 -23.49 -2.24
CA VAL A 461 -1.06 -23.25 -1.22
C VAL A 461 -1.28 -24.56 -0.46
N PRO A 462 -1.12 -24.59 0.88
CA PRO A 462 -1.29 -25.80 1.66
C PRO A 462 -2.75 -26.23 1.70
N ASN A 463 -2.99 -27.50 2.06
CA ASN A 463 -4.31 -28.02 2.28
C ASN A 463 -4.82 -27.63 3.68
N VAL A 464 -6.13 -27.70 3.89
CA VAL A 464 -6.79 -27.38 5.17
C VAL A 464 -6.20 -28.22 6.32
N ASP A 465 -6.00 -29.51 6.05
CA ASP A 465 -5.20 -30.36 6.92
C ASP A 465 -3.75 -30.32 6.42
N TYR A 466 -2.98 -29.41 6.96
CA TYR A 466 -1.58 -29.22 6.58
C TYR A 466 -0.84 -30.55 6.43
N ASP A 467 -0.09 -30.72 5.34
CA ASP A 467 0.64 -31.93 4.95
C ASP A 467 -0.23 -33.19 4.65
N LYS A 468 -1.54 -33.07 4.50
CA LYS A 468 -2.43 -34.15 4.05
C LYS A 468 -3.08 -33.82 2.72
N ASP A 469 -3.49 -34.86 2.00
CA ASP A 469 -4.34 -34.69 0.82
C ASP A 469 -5.71 -34.14 1.24
N GLY A 470 -6.26 -33.21 0.47
CA GLY A 470 -7.55 -32.60 0.75
C GLY A 470 -7.75 -31.27 0.03
N ASP A 471 -8.78 -30.54 0.46
CA ASP A 471 -9.08 -29.22 -0.07
C ASP A 471 -8.01 -28.22 0.36
N GLN A 472 -7.61 -27.35 -0.57
CA GLN A 472 -6.68 -26.26 -0.27
C GLN A 472 -7.33 -25.20 0.60
N ILE A 473 -6.52 -24.53 1.41
CA ILE A 473 -6.90 -23.34 2.15
C ILE A 473 -7.40 -22.27 1.17
N THR A 474 -8.41 -21.49 1.55
CA THR A 474 -8.86 -20.32 0.80
C THR A 474 -7.69 -19.36 0.57
N TRP A 475 -7.41 -19.05 -0.69
CA TRP A 475 -6.26 -18.27 -1.09
C TRP A 475 -6.57 -17.25 -2.17
N ALA A 476 -5.87 -16.13 -2.12
CA ALA A 476 -5.86 -15.15 -3.19
C ALA A 476 -4.43 -14.64 -3.46
N HIS A 477 -4.14 -14.39 -4.73
CA HIS A 477 -2.94 -13.72 -5.22
C HIS A 477 -3.29 -12.33 -5.73
N MET A 478 -2.51 -11.32 -5.31
CA MET A 478 -2.63 -9.94 -5.76
C MET A 478 -1.31 -9.51 -6.45
N ASP A 479 -1.34 -9.45 -7.80
CA ASP A 479 -0.21 -8.95 -8.59
C ASP A 479 -0.26 -7.43 -8.66
N ILE A 480 0.55 -6.78 -7.82
CA ILE A 480 0.65 -5.34 -7.63
C ILE A 480 1.73 -4.69 -8.50
N ALA A 481 2.29 -5.40 -9.48
CA ALA A 481 3.38 -4.90 -10.33
C ALA A 481 3.02 -3.57 -11.03
N GLY A 482 1.76 -3.39 -11.44
CA GLY A 482 1.31 -2.15 -12.08
C GLY A 482 0.94 -1.05 -11.09
N THR A 483 0.55 -1.38 -9.86
CA THR A 483 -0.09 -0.44 -8.93
C THR A 483 0.81 0.00 -7.77
N TYR A 484 1.90 -0.72 -7.49
CA TYR A 484 2.79 -0.39 -6.39
C TYR A 484 3.68 0.83 -6.68
N TRP A 485 4.04 1.08 -7.93
CA TRP A 485 4.74 2.29 -8.37
C TRP A 485 4.27 2.73 -9.77
N GLY A 486 4.71 3.90 -10.26
CA GLY A 486 4.43 4.38 -11.62
C GLY A 486 3.02 4.95 -11.85
N ALA A 487 2.13 4.92 -10.88
CA ALA A 487 0.75 5.40 -11.00
C ALA A 487 0.69 6.94 -11.09
N LYS A 488 0.67 7.48 -12.31
CA LYS A 488 0.61 8.94 -12.58
C LYS A 488 -0.74 9.57 -12.24
N SER A 489 -1.82 8.79 -12.22
CA SER A 489 -3.19 9.26 -11.94
C SER A 489 -3.48 9.42 -10.44
N ASN A 490 -2.69 8.80 -9.57
CA ASN A 490 -2.92 8.79 -8.14
C ASN A 490 -2.60 10.15 -7.49
N THR A 491 -3.63 10.87 -7.06
CA THR A 491 -3.49 12.20 -6.41
C THR A 491 -2.94 12.14 -4.99
N MET A 492 -3.02 10.99 -4.34
CA MET A 492 -2.56 10.79 -2.95
C MET A 492 -1.07 10.47 -2.87
N VAL A 493 -0.42 10.26 -4.02
CA VAL A 493 1.02 9.99 -4.12
C VAL A 493 1.65 11.03 -5.03
N LYS A 494 2.80 11.55 -4.66
CA LYS A 494 3.57 12.46 -5.53
C LYS A 494 4.47 11.68 -6.48
N ASN A 495 5.28 10.77 -5.94
CA ASN A 495 6.26 9.97 -6.67
C ASN A 495 6.53 8.67 -5.91
N GLY A 496 7.01 7.64 -6.64
CA GLY A 496 7.52 6.40 -6.05
C GLY A 496 6.44 5.42 -5.60
N ALA A 497 6.71 4.72 -4.51
CA ALA A 497 5.83 3.71 -3.96
C ALA A 497 4.48 4.28 -3.52
N THR A 498 3.40 3.56 -3.83
CA THR A 498 2.02 4.00 -3.57
C THR A 498 1.50 3.56 -2.20
N GLY A 499 2.03 2.46 -1.65
CA GLY A 499 1.50 1.78 -0.47
C GLY A 499 0.14 1.14 -0.72
N VAL A 500 -0.13 0.74 -1.98
CA VAL A 500 -1.39 0.13 -2.43
C VAL A 500 -1.72 -1.11 -1.61
N HIS A 501 -3.01 -1.32 -1.40
CA HIS A 501 -3.65 -2.42 -0.68
C HIS A 501 -3.39 -2.52 0.82
N VAL A 502 -2.60 -1.66 1.44
CA VAL A 502 -2.58 -1.51 2.90
C VAL A 502 -3.98 -1.15 3.41
N ARG A 503 -4.66 -0.21 2.75
CA ARG A 503 -6.02 0.22 3.07
C ARG A 503 -7.06 -0.85 2.78
N THR A 504 -6.93 -1.51 1.62
CA THR A 504 -7.80 -2.62 1.22
C THR A 504 -7.79 -3.75 2.25
N ILE A 505 -6.60 -4.20 2.66
CA ILE A 505 -6.46 -5.33 3.57
C ILE A 505 -6.84 -4.95 5.01
N HIS A 506 -6.48 -3.75 5.44
CA HIS A 506 -6.99 -3.24 6.72
C HIS A 506 -8.52 -3.25 6.73
N HIS A 507 -9.19 -2.75 5.67
CA HIS A 507 -10.65 -2.76 5.55
C HIS A 507 -11.21 -4.19 5.55
N LEU A 508 -10.63 -5.10 4.76
CA LEU A 508 -11.05 -6.49 4.68
C LEU A 508 -11.01 -7.20 6.04
N ILE A 509 -9.94 -6.97 6.82
CA ILE A 509 -9.73 -7.62 8.13
C ILE A 509 -10.61 -7.01 9.22
N THR A 510 -10.92 -5.71 9.15
CA THR A 510 -11.62 -5.00 10.24
C THR A 510 -13.11 -4.86 10.01
N GLN A 511 -13.60 -4.99 8.78
CA GLN A 511 -15.00 -4.79 8.39
C GLN A 511 -15.61 -6.03 7.72
N GLY A 512 -14.79 -7.05 7.43
CA GLY A 512 -15.17 -8.28 6.71
C GLY A 512 -15.81 -9.37 7.57
#